data_151e082e07c7733d19023e2f58f28252
#
_entry.id   151e082e07c7733d19023e2f58f28252
#
_cell.length_a   1.000
_cell.length_b   1.000
_cell.length_c   1.000
_cell.angle_alpha   90.00
_cell.angle_beta   90.00
_cell.angle_gamma   90.00
#
_symmetry.space_group_name_H-M   'P 1'
#
loop_
_entity.id
_entity.type
_entity.pdbx_description
1 polymer ?
#
loop_
_entity_poly.entity_id
_entity_poly.type
_entity_poly.pdbx_seq_one_letter_code
_entity_poly.pdbx_strand_id
1 'polypeptide(L)'
;MERIDTLVGITEHTKTRKAQFPEVARLPSVGRGFMPNFEVIAELRPDVILAWKTNPGPELERQLEPLGIAVLRLDLTEPGKLPEEMRTLASILGPEAQRRTEAYWEWVARWTEQIQKSIAGQPKPTVLAEHFTPLRIAGPGSGLYDLTQMAGANNLADDIGIRSMQVDSEWVLERNPQCFVKSILLGKRNAEEDTRRTDECLRSVLERDNWQLLDAVKENRVYILDSDIASGPRYLVGLAELAAWLYPNASVPSSKRIHEEWANAAWMPMYKENDGGQD
;
A
#
# COMPACT_ATOMS: atom_id res chain seq x y z
N MET A 1 -15.82 -5.74 3.02
CA MET A 1 -17.07 -5.78 2.22
C MET A 1 -17.42 -7.24 2.00
N GLU A 2 -18.52 -7.72 2.59
CA GLU A 2 -18.97 -9.10 2.43
C GLU A 2 -19.85 -9.23 1.18
N ARG A 3 -19.23 -9.20 0.02
CA ARG A 3 -19.91 -9.44 -1.25
C ARG A 3 -19.09 -10.41 -2.12
N ILE A 4 -18.56 -11.47 -1.46
CA ILE A 4 -17.91 -12.58 -2.17
C ILE A 4 -18.90 -13.26 -3.10
N ASP A 5 -20.16 -13.32 -2.71
CA ASP A 5 -21.26 -13.83 -3.54
C ASP A 5 -21.36 -13.14 -4.90
N THR A 6 -20.86 -11.92 -5.04
CA THR A 6 -20.84 -11.18 -6.29
C THR A 6 -19.56 -11.37 -7.12
N LEU A 7 -18.52 -11.99 -6.55
CA LEU A 7 -17.28 -12.26 -7.27
C LEU A 7 -17.46 -13.51 -8.13
N VAL A 8 -17.29 -13.40 -9.44
CA VAL A 8 -17.35 -14.53 -10.38
C VAL A 8 -16.00 -15.01 -10.87
N GLY A 9 -14.95 -14.20 -10.70
CA GLY A 9 -13.58 -14.55 -11.09
C GLY A 9 -12.53 -13.66 -10.43
N ILE A 10 -11.30 -14.13 -10.36
CA ILE A 10 -10.16 -13.45 -9.74
C ILE A 10 -8.88 -13.66 -10.55
N THR A 11 -7.87 -12.80 -10.34
CA THR A 11 -6.57 -12.98 -10.97
C THR A 11 -5.78 -14.13 -10.31
N GLU A 12 -4.80 -14.69 -11.04
CA GLU A 12 -3.88 -15.71 -10.50
C GLU A 12 -3.15 -15.20 -9.25
N HIS A 13 -2.77 -13.94 -9.22
CA HIS A 13 -2.13 -13.33 -8.05
C HIS A 13 -3.03 -13.41 -6.81
N THR A 14 -4.32 -13.14 -6.94
CA THR A 14 -5.27 -13.25 -5.81
C THR A 14 -5.39 -14.69 -5.32
N LYS A 15 -5.32 -15.68 -6.22
CA LYS A 15 -5.33 -17.10 -5.84
C LYS A 15 -4.14 -17.52 -4.96
N THR A 16 -2.99 -16.88 -5.10
CA THR A 16 -1.82 -17.18 -4.26
C THR A 16 -2.04 -16.77 -2.79
N ARG A 17 -3.01 -15.90 -2.52
CA ARG A 17 -3.37 -15.45 -1.16
C ARG A 17 -4.43 -16.35 -0.49
N LYS A 18 -4.47 -17.63 -0.83
CA LYS A 18 -5.46 -18.61 -0.33
C LYS A 18 -5.53 -18.71 1.19
N ALA A 19 -4.43 -18.50 1.89
CA ALA A 19 -4.38 -18.53 3.35
C ALA A 19 -5.19 -17.37 3.98
N GLN A 20 -5.18 -16.18 3.34
CA GLN A 20 -5.91 -15.01 3.80
C GLN A 20 -7.38 -15.03 3.35
N PHE A 21 -7.65 -15.54 2.14
CA PHE A 21 -8.97 -15.51 1.49
C PHE A 21 -9.31 -16.87 0.86
N PRO A 22 -9.53 -17.93 1.67
CA PRO A 22 -9.69 -19.30 1.16
C PRO A 22 -10.92 -19.49 0.26
N GLU A 23 -12.01 -18.76 0.51
CA GLU A 23 -13.23 -18.85 -0.31
C GLU A 23 -13.04 -18.16 -1.66
N VAL A 24 -12.42 -16.97 -1.67
CA VAL A 24 -12.11 -16.22 -2.89
C VAL A 24 -11.15 -17.01 -3.78
N ALA A 25 -10.16 -17.69 -3.21
CA ALA A 25 -9.19 -18.48 -3.95
C ALA A 25 -9.79 -19.66 -4.74
N ARG A 26 -11.03 -20.08 -4.44
CA ARG A 26 -11.74 -21.13 -5.18
C ARG A 26 -12.36 -20.64 -6.50
N LEU A 27 -12.52 -19.35 -6.67
CA LEU A 27 -13.12 -18.76 -7.87
C LEU A 27 -12.25 -19.03 -9.12
N PRO A 28 -12.85 -19.05 -10.33
CA PRO A 28 -12.11 -19.16 -11.60
C PRO A 28 -11.02 -18.11 -11.74
N SER A 29 -9.92 -18.47 -12.38
CA SER A 29 -8.87 -17.51 -12.73
C SER A 29 -9.21 -16.80 -14.03
N VAL A 30 -9.22 -15.48 -14.00
CA VAL A 30 -9.36 -14.63 -15.21
C VAL A 30 -8.00 -14.22 -15.79
N GLY A 31 -6.94 -14.96 -15.49
CA GLY A 31 -5.58 -14.71 -15.95
C GLY A 31 -4.76 -13.88 -14.96
N ARG A 32 -3.64 -13.34 -15.45
CA ARG A 32 -2.77 -12.45 -14.67
C ARG A 32 -3.25 -11.01 -14.77
N GLY A 33 -2.98 -10.18 -13.76
CA GLY A 33 -3.45 -8.80 -13.71
C GLY A 33 -3.10 -7.95 -14.95
N PHE A 34 -1.97 -8.23 -15.61
CA PHE A 34 -1.53 -7.54 -16.83
C PHE A 34 -1.81 -8.33 -18.12
N MET A 35 -2.26 -9.57 -18.01
CA MET A 35 -2.55 -10.49 -19.10
C MET A 35 -3.88 -11.21 -18.82
N PRO A 36 -5.02 -10.52 -18.99
CA PRO A 36 -6.33 -11.11 -18.77
C PRO A 36 -6.64 -12.19 -19.80
N ASN A 37 -7.41 -13.19 -19.38
CA ASN A 37 -7.96 -14.20 -20.26
C ASN A 37 -9.36 -13.79 -20.69
N PHE A 38 -9.48 -13.17 -21.87
CA PHE A 38 -10.74 -12.63 -22.37
C PHE A 38 -11.81 -13.71 -22.62
N GLU A 39 -11.41 -14.93 -22.99
CA GLU A 39 -12.35 -16.05 -23.21
C GLU A 39 -13.04 -16.42 -21.89
N VAL A 40 -12.24 -16.64 -20.83
CA VAL A 40 -12.78 -16.96 -19.50
C VAL A 40 -13.64 -15.82 -18.97
N ILE A 41 -13.22 -14.55 -19.15
CA ILE A 41 -14.01 -13.39 -18.73
C ILE A 41 -15.36 -13.38 -19.44
N ALA A 42 -15.39 -13.61 -20.77
CA ALA A 42 -16.61 -13.65 -21.56
C ALA A 42 -17.54 -14.80 -21.15
N GLU A 43 -16.98 -15.97 -20.80
CA GLU A 43 -17.76 -17.12 -20.29
C GLU A 43 -18.40 -16.83 -18.92
N LEU A 44 -17.70 -16.16 -18.04
CA LEU A 44 -18.17 -15.79 -16.70
C LEU A 44 -19.24 -14.69 -16.73
N ARG A 45 -19.33 -13.92 -17.80
CA ARG A 45 -20.31 -12.83 -18.01
C ARG A 45 -20.45 -11.90 -16.80
N PRO A 46 -19.36 -11.31 -16.28
CA PRO A 46 -19.48 -10.34 -15.20
C PRO A 46 -20.19 -9.08 -15.68
N ASP A 47 -20.90 -8.37 -14.79
CA ASP A 47 -21.42 -7.04 -15.08
C ASP A 47 -20.31 -6.00 -15.16
N VAL A 48 -19.25 -6.18 -14.31
CA VAL A 48 -18.14 -5.24 -14.19
C VAL A 48 -16.81 -5.96 -13.93
N ILE A 49 -15.76 -5.46 -14.58
CA ILE A 49 -14.37 -5.81 -14.28
C ILE A 49 -13.72 -4.69 -13.47
N LEU A 50 -13.10 -5.05 -12.35
CA LEU A 50 -12.22 -4.14 -11.63
C LEU A 50 -10.81 -4.26 -12.20
N ALA A 51 -10.30 -3.17 -12.73
CA ALA A 51 -8.95 -3.10 -13.30
C ALA A 51 -8.13 -2.02 -12.60
N TRP A 52 -6.80 -2.20 -12.58
CA TRP A 52 -5.95 -1.13 -12.10
C TRP A 52 -5.91 0.02 -13.12
N LYS A 53 -5.67 1.25 -12.63
CA LYS A 53 -5.79 2.51 -13.36
C LYS A 53 -5.16 2.51 -14.76
N THR A 54 -4.01 1.89 -14.93
CA THR A 54 -3.24 1.89 -16.18
C THR A 54 -3.04 0.51 -16.80
N ASN A 55 -3.38 -0.56 -16.08
CA ASN A 55 -3.15 -1.93 -16.53
C ASN A 55 -4.35 -2.85 -16.24
N PRO A 56 -4.67 -3.76 -17.16
CA PRO A 56 -4.19 -3.83 -18.53
C PRO A 56 -4.50 -2.54 -19.30
N GLY A 57 -3.81 -2.30 -20.43
CA GLY A 57 -4.06 -1.11 -21.26
C GLY A 57 -5.49 -1.04 -21.82
N PRO A 58 -5.78 -0.06 -22.70
CA PRO A 58 -7.14 0.19 -23.25
C PRO A 58 -7.70 -0.96 -24.10
N GLU A 59 -6.91 -2.02 -24.31
CA GLU A 59 -7.38 -3.26 -24.93
C GLU A 59 -8.48 -3.91 -24.11
N LEU A 60 -8.46 -3.76 -22.78
CA LEU A 60 -9.45 -4.34 -21.88
C LEU A 60 -10.86 -3.84 -22.24
N GLU A 61 -11.04 -2.53 -22.36
CA GLU A 61 -12.31 -1.91 -22.74
C GLU A 61 -12.72 -2.31 -24.16
N ARG A 62 -11.78 -2.25 -25.10
CA ARG A 62 -12.07 -2.60 -26.52
C ARG A 62 -12.62 -4.02 -26.68
N GLN A 63 -12.17 -4.96 -25.87
CA GLN A 63 -12.60 -6.36 -25.92
C GLN A 63 -13.89 -6.62 -25.14
N LEU A 64 -14.11 -5.93 -24.02
CA LEU A 64 -15.17 -6.27 -23.08
C LEU A 64 -16.43 -5.40 -23.22
N GLU A 65 -16.30 -4.11 -23.53
CA GLU A 65 -17.46 -3.22 -23.69
C GLU A 65 -18.44 -3.68 -24.79
N PRO A 66 -17.98 -4.21 -25.96
CA PRO A 66 -18.90 -4.76 -26.96
C PRO A 66 -19.72 -5.96 -26.47
N LEU A 67 -19.25 -6.63 -25.40
CA LEU A 67 -19.95 -7.74 -24.75
C LEU A 67 -20.90 -7.26 -23.63
N GLY A 68 -21.02 -5.95 -23.41
CA GLY A 68 -21.82 -5.38 -22.34
C GLY A 68 -21.16 -5.43 -20.96
N ILE A 69 -19.87 -5.72 -20.89
CA ILE A 69 -19.10 -5.81 -19.63
C ILE A 69 -18.45 -4.46 -19.36
N ALA A 70 -18.83 -3.80 -18.26
CA ALA A 70 -18.24 -2.52 -17.87
C ALA A 70 -16.82 -2.71 -17.29
N VAL A 71 -15.94 -1.75 -17.53
CA VAL A 71 -14.60 -1.72 -16.91
C VAL A 71 -14.51 -0.55 -15.93
N LEU A 72 -14.31 -0.84 -14.66
CA LEU A 72 -14.07 0.15 -13.62
C LEU A 72 -12.59 0.17 -13.27
N ARG A 73 -11.92 1.29 -13.54
CA ARG A 73 -10.50 1.47 -13.22
C ARG A 73 -10.33 2.21 -11.90
N LEU A 74 -9.61 1.55 -10.98
CA LEU A 74 -9.29 2.06 -9.65
C LEU A 74 -7.80 1.90 -9.38
N ASP A 75 -7.21 2.81 -8.61
CA ASP A 75 -5.82 2.68 -8.11
C ASP A 75 -5.80 1.96 -6.76
N LEU A 76 -6.64 2.41 -5.82
CA LEU A 76 -6.77 1.93 -4.44
C LEU A 76 -5.44 1.91 -3.66
N THR A 77 -4.41 2.63 -4.13
CA THR A 77 -3.08 2.67 -3.49
C THR A 77 -2.71 4.05 -2.97
N GLU A 78 -3.25 5.12 -3.53
CA GLU A 78 -2.96 6.49 -3.14
C GLU A 78 -3.87 6.93 -1.98
N PRO A 79 -3.35 7.24 -0.78
CA PRO A 79 -4.17 7.65 0.36
C PRO A 79 -5.15 8.80 0.05
N GLY A 80 -4.73 9.77 -0.76
CA GLY A 80 -5.56 10.92 -1.13
C GLY A 80 -6.73 10.60 -2.07
N LYS A 81 -6.66 9.52 -2.84
CA LYS A 81 -7.73 9.10 -3.78
C LYS A 81 -8.58 7.96 -3.24
N LEU A 82 -8.04 7.23 -2.30
CA LEU A 82 -8.68 6.05 -1.72
C LEU A 82 -10.12 6.29 -1.23
N PRO A 83 -10.46 7.45 -0.59
CA PRO A 83 -11.83 7.72 -0.16
C PRO A 83 -12.84 7.73 -1.31
N GLU A 84 -12.54 8.40 -2.41
CA GLU A 84 -13.42 8.49 -3.57
C GLU A 84 -13.54 7.12 -4.26
N GLU A 85 -12.44 6.45 -4.49
CA GLU A 85 -12.40 5.14 -5.16
C GLU A 85 -13.12 4.06 -4.35
N MET A 86 -12.97 4.03 -3.02
CA MET A 86 -13.70 3.11 -2.16
C MET A 86 -15.20 3.40 -2.13
N ARG A 87 -15.62 4.67 -2.13
CA ARG A 87 -17.04 5.03 -2.23
C ARG A 87 -17.62 4.66 -3.57
N THR A 88 -16.88 4.86 -4.66
CA THR A 88 -17.28 4.42 -6.01
C THR A 88 -17.51 2.91 -6.04
N LEU A 89 -16.56 2.12 -5.52
CA LEU A 89 -16.74 0.68 -5.42
C LEU A 89 -17.92 0.29 -4.51
N ALA A 90 -18.07 0.95 -3.38
CA ALA A 90 -19.16 0.68 -2.45
C ALA A 90 -20.55 1.01 -3.04
N SER A 91 -20.65 2.01 -3.91
CA SER A 91 -21.91 2.36 -4.59
C SER A 91 -22.42 1.24 -5.50
N ILE A 92 -21.51 0.51 -6.14
CA ILE A 92 -21.82 -0.66 -6.99
C ILE A 92 -22.23 -1.87 -6.13
N LEU A 93 -21.58 -2.04 -4.98
CA LEU A 93 -21.79 -3.19 -4.09
C LEU A 93 -23.03 -3.05 -3.19
N GLY A 94 -23.64 -1.87 -3.15
CA GLY A 94 -24.89 -1.60 -2.47
C GLY A 94 -24.79 -1.00 -1.06
N PRO A 95 -25.93 -0.77 -0.39
CA PRO A 95 -26.03 0.05 0.82
C PRO A 95 -25.19 -0.45 2.01
N GLU A 96 -25.04 -1.76 2.14
CA GLU A 96 -24.20 -2.33 3.21
C GLU A 96 -22.73 -2.01 3.02
N ALA A 97 -22.22 -2.14 1.77
CA ALA A 97 -20.86 -1.76 1.44
C ALA A 97 -20.61 -0.27 1.69
N GLN A 98 -21.59 0.59 1.37
CA GLN A 98 -21.53 2.02 1.65
C GLN A 98 -21.40 2.30 3.15
N ARG A 99 -22.27 1.70 3.99
CA ARG A 99 -22.20 1.88 5.46
C ARG A 99 -20.83 1.45 6.01
N ARG A 100 -20.29 0.31 5.57
CA ARG A 100 -18.99 -0.19 6.02
C ARG A 100 -17.84 0.73 5.56
N THR A 101 -17.94 1.27 4.36
CA THR A 101 -16.96 2.22 3.84
C THR A 101 -16.93 3.50 4.68
N GLU A 102 -18.09 4.05 5.06
CA GLU A 102 -18.13 5.23 5.92
C GLU A 102 -17.61 4.93 7.33
N ALA A 103 -17.98 3.80 7.93
CA ALA A 103 -17.44 3.39 9.25
C ALA A 103 -15.91 3.21 9.22
N TYR A 104 -15.36 2.69 8.12
CA TYR A 104 -13.91 2.62 7.90
C TYR A 104 -13.29 4.04 7.87
N TRP A 105 -13.89 5.00 7.15
CA TRP A 105 -13.36 6.37 7.06
C TRP A 105 -13.47 7.15 8.36
N GLU A 106 -14.48 6.93 9.17
CA GLU A 106 -14.58 7.47 10.54
C GLU A 106 -13.44 6.94 11.42
N TRP A 107 -13.13 5.66 11.32
CA TRP A 107 -12.00 5.04 12.00
C TRP A 107 -10.66 5.60 11.54
N VAL A 108 -10.46 5.76 10.23
CA VAL A 108 -9.25 6.39 9.65
C VAL A 108 -9.09 7.82 10.14
N ALA A 109 -10.14 8.62 10.10
CA ALA A 109 -10.11 10.02 10.54
C ALA A 109 -9.69 10.14 12.01
N ARG A 110 -10.26 9.30 12.89
CA ARG A 110 -9.94 9.28 14.32
C ARG A 110 -8.46 8.99 14.58
N TRP A 111 -7.89 7.97 13.92
CA TRP A 111 -6.49 7.62 14.12
C TRP A 111 -5.54 8.62 13.47
N THR A 112 -5.86 9.12 12.29
CA THR A 112 -5.08 10.17 11.63
C THR A 112 -4.99 11.41 12.51
N GLU A 113 -6.10 11.85 13.10
CA GLU A 113 -6.12 12.98 14.03
C GLU A 113 -5.22 12.72 15.26
N GLN A 114 -5.27 11.53 15.85
CA GLN A 114 -4.42 11.17 16.99
C GLN A 114 -2.93 11.17 16.62
N ILE A 115 -2.56 10.60 15.47
CA ILE A 115 -1.18 10.62 14.98
C ILE A 115 -0.72 12.06 14.76
N GLN A 116 -1.49 12.88 14.08
CA GLN A 116 -1.13 14.26 13.81
C GLN A 116 -1.01 15.10 15.09
N LYS A 117 -1.90 14.90 16.07
CA LYS A 117 -1.79 15.56 17.38
C LYS A 117 -0.51 15.18 18.12
N SER A 118 -0.07 13.93 18.01
CA SER A 118 1.14 13.44 18.70
C SER A 118 2.44 14.06 18.16
N ILE A 119 2.46 14.47 16.89
CA ILE A 119 3.62 15.07 16.23
C ILE A 119 3.51 16.59 16.07
N ALA A 120 2.40 17.19 16.50
CA ALA A 120 2.16 18.62 16.36
C ALA A 120 3.24 19.46 17.08
N GLY A 121 3.74 20.50 16.39
CA GLY A 121 4.78 21.37 16.94
C GLY A 121 6.19 20.80 16.95
N GLN A 122 6.39 19.56 16.52
CA GLN A 122 7.72 18.98 16.35
C GLN A 122 8.42 19.50 15.09
N PRO A 123 9.77 19.67 15.10
CA PRO A 123 10.53 19.97 13.89
C PRO A 123 10.32 18.87 12.84
N LYS A 124 10.01 19.25 11.60
CA LYS A 124 9.80 18.29 10.51
C LYS A 124 11.13 17.76 9.99
N PRO A 125 11.42 16.46 10.12
CA PRO A 125 12.65 15.89 9.56
C PRO A 125 12.60 15.86 8.04
N THR A 126 13.76 15.99 7.38
CA THR A 126 13.88 15.76 5.95
C THR A 126 13.90 14.27 5.65
N VAL A 127 13.18 13.82 4.62
CA VAL A 127 13.06 12.41 4.24
C VAL A 127 13.23 12.22 2.75
N LEU A 128 13.84 11.09 2.35
CA LEU A 128 13.69 10.50 1.03
C LEU A 128 13.06 9.11 1.17
N ALA A 129 12.14 8.79 0.29
CA ALA A 129 11.48 7.50 0.24
C ALA A 129 11.76 6.80 -1.11
N GLU A 130 12.19 5.55 -1.04
CA GLU A 130 12.57 4.72 -2.18
C GLU A 130 11.57 3.56 -2.34
N HIS A 131 11.10 3.35 -3.57
CA HIS A 131 10.31 2.18 -3.95
C HIS A 131 11.14 0.87 -3.91
N PHE A 132 10.52 -0.28 -4.27
CA PHE A 132 11.22 -1.59 -4.23
C PHE A 132 12.43 -1.66 -5.19
N THR A 133 12.40 -0.94 -6.32
CA THR A 133 13.56 -0.84 -7.21
C THR A 133 14.62 0.06 -6.57
N PRO A 134 15.88 -0.38 -6.49
CA PRO A 134 16.96 0.45 -5.95
C PRO A 134 17.05 1.80 -6.64
N LEU A 135 17.24 2.85 -5.85
CA LEU A 135 17.39 4.25 -6.30
C LEU A 135 16.21 4.79 -7.11
N ARG A 136 15.04 4.15 -7.01
CA ARG A 136 13.79 4.68 -7.56
C ARG A 136 13.05 5.45 -6.49
N ILE A 137 13.25 6.76 -6.46
CA ILE A 137 12.71 7.66 -5.45
C ILE A 137 11.22 7.92 -5.70
N ALA A 138 10.44 7.89 -4.61
CA ALA A 138 9.03 8.23 -4.60
C ALA A 138 8.84 9.74 -4.63
N GLY A 139 8.12 10.25 -5.61
CA GLY A 139 7.79 11.67 -5.77
C GLY A 139 6.30 11.95 -5.71
N PRO A 140 5.91 13.22 -5.91
CA PRO A 140 4.53 13.69 -5.83
C PRO A 140 3.54 12.84 -6.62
N GLY A 141 2.43 12.47 -6.00
CA GLY A 141 1.39 11.60 -6.57
C GLY A 141 1.69 10.10 -6.48
N SER A 142 2.70 9.67 -5.70
CA SER A 142 2.85 8.28 -5.29
C SER A 142 2.39 8.07 -3.84
N GLY A 143 1.77 6.93 -3.55
CA GLY A 143 1.27 6.64 -2.20
C GLY A 143 2.36 6.66 -1.13
N LEU A 144 3.58 6.24 -1.44
CA LEU A 144 4.69 6.27 -0.50
C LEU A 144 5.15 7.72 -0.19
N TYR A 145 5.17 8.60 -1.20
CA TYR A 145 5.44 10.02 -0.99
C TYR A 145 4.33 10.65 -0.13
N ASP A 146 3.06 10.44 -0.50
CA ASP A 146 1.91 10.98 0.23
C ASP A 146 1.94 10.54 1.71
N LEU A 147 2.32 9.29 1.97
CA LEU A 147 2.43 8.75 3.31
C LEU A 147 3.51 9.47 4.14
N THR A 148 4.67 9.82 3.54
CA THR A 148 5.70 10.60 4.24
C THR A 148 5.24 12.01 4.56
N GLN A 149 4.48 12.65 3.67
CA GLN A 149 3.89 13.96 3.92
C GLN A 149 2.84 13.91 5.04
N MET A 150 1.97 12.91 5.02
CA MET A 150 0.98 12.68 6.07
C MET A 150 1.63 12.41 7.44
N ALA A 151 2.79 11.76 7.46
CA ALA A 151 3.61 11.54 8.66
C ALA A 151 4.35 12.81 9.12
N GLY A 152 4.16 13.96 8.46
CA GLY A 152 4.69 15.24 8.86
C GLY A 152 6.15 15.51 8.45
N ALA A 153 6.72 14.77 7.51
CA ALA A 153 8.07 15.01 7.02
C ALA A 153 8.15 16.13 5.97
N ASN A 154 9.36 16.69 5.78
CA ASN A 154 9.73 17.45 4.59
C ASN A 154 10.35 16.48 3.59
N ASN A 155 9.63 16.15 2.51
CA ASN A 155 10.15 15.23 1.52
C ASN A 155 11.11 15.95 0.56
N LEU A 156 12.34 15.46 0.46
CA LEU A 156 13.37 16.06 -0.42
C LEU A 156 13.19 15.72 -1.91
N ALA A 157 12.11 15.04 -2.26
CA ALA A 157 11.72 14.74 -3.63
C ALA A 157 10.54 15.61 -4.13
N ASP A 158 10.20 16.69 -3.43
CA ASP A 158 9.11 17.61 -3.80
C ASP A 158 9.34 18.24 -5.19
N ASP A 159 10.59 18.48 -5.55
CA ASP A 159 11.01 19.14 -6.79
C ASP A 159 11.02 18.24 -8.03
N ILE A 160 10.90 16.91 -7.88
CA ILE A 160 10.97 16.01 -9.05
C ILE A 160 9.73 16.05 -9.95
N GLY A 161 8.59 16.53 -9.46
CA GLY A 161 7.38 16.81 -10.26
C GLY A 161 6.68 15.60 -10.88
N ILE A 162 7.17 14.37 -10.64
CA ILE A 162 6.63 13.11 -11.16
C ILE A 162 6.53 12.05 -10.06
N ARG A 163 5.66 11.05 -10.27
CA ARG A 163 5.39 9.99 -9.27
C ARG A 163 6.63 9.22 -8.80
N SER A 164 7.61 9.04 -9.65
CA SER A 164 8.87 8.42 -9.27
C SER A 164 9.95 8.73 -10.27
N MET A 165 11.19 8.83 -9.80
CA MET A 165 12.37 9.06 -10.64
C MET A 165 13.47 8.06 -10.29
N GLN A 166 14.14 7.53 -11.32
CA GLN A 166 15.37 6.78 -11.15
C GLN A 166 16.53 7.78 -10.98
N VAL A 167 17.27 7.65 -9.88
CA VAL A 167 18.40 8.51 -9.55
C VAL A 167 19.67 7.68 -9.38
N ASP A 168 20.81 8.33 -9.19
CA ASP A 168 22.06 7.72 -8.73
C ASP A 168 22.33 8.01 -7.25
N SER A 169 23.41 7.44 -6.71
CA SER A 169 23.80 7.66 -5.33
C SER A 169 24.24 9.10 -5.05
N GLU A 170 24.84 9.78 -6.02
CA GLU A 170 25.30 11.17 -5.87
C GLU A 170 24.10 12.10 -5.64
N TRP A 171 23.01 11.91 -6.40
CA TRP A 171 21.78 12.66 -6.22
C TRP A 171 21.20 12.55 -4.80
N VAL A 172 21.29 11.34 -4.19
CA VAL A 172 20.83 11.11 -2.79
C VAL A 172 21.80 11.74 -1.81
N LEU A 173 23.12 11.62 -2.05
CA LEU A 173 24.16 12.20 -1.19
C LEU A 173 24.09 13.73 -1.16
N GLU A 174 23.84 14.39 -2.28
CA GLU A 174 23.67 15.84 -2.37
C GLU A 174 22.48 16.34 -1.52
N ARG A 175 21.38 15.58 -1.47
CA ARG A 175 20.20 15.93 -0.71
C ARG A 175 20.31 15.61 0.77
N ASN A 176 21.19 14.70 1.14
CA ASN A 176 21.54 14.31 2.50
C ASN A 176 20.31 14.23 3.44
N PRO A 177 19.37 13.30 3.25
CA PRO A 177 18.18 13.19 4.09
C PRO A 177 18.53 12.83 5.55
N GLN A 178 17.77 13.39 6.49
CA GLN A 178 17.84 12.99 7.90
C GLN A 178 17.23 11.60 8.16
N CYS A 179 16.29 11.19 7.28
CA CYS A 179 15.67 9.86 7.33
C CYS A 179 15.59 9.30 5.90
N PHE A 180 15.86 8.02 5.77
CA PHE A 180 15.67 7.31 4.51
C PHE A 180 14.72 6.14 4.70
N VAL A 181 13.68 6.06 3.86
CA VAL A 181 12.65 5.02 3.93
C VAL A 181 12.70 4.19 2.65
N LYS A 182 12.98 2.89 2.79
CA LYS A 182 12.95 1.92 1.70
C LYS A 182 11.69 1.09 1.77
N SER A 183 10.89 1.10 0.69
CA SER A 183 9.75 0.18 0.59
C SER A 183 10.18 -1.20 0.11
N ILE A 184 9.60 -2.24 0.72
CA ILE A 184 9.78 -3.64 0.35
C ILE A 184 8.42 -4.34 0.26
N LEU A 185 8.30 -5.33 -0.60
CA LEU A 185 7.14 -6.22 -0.63
C LEU A 185 7.50 -7.53 0.08
N LEU A 186 7.06 -7.69 1.32
CA LEU A 186 7.38 -8.88 2.12
C LEU A 186 6.60 -10.11 1.64
N GLY A 187 5.32 -9.94 1.30
CA GLY A 187 4.48 -11.02 0.77
C GLY A 187 3.97 -12.01 1.82
N LYS A 188 4.21 -11.73 3.10
CA LYS A 188 3.70 -12.46 4.28
C LYS A 188 3.82 -13.98 4.18
N ARG A 189 5.05 -14.49 4.20
CA ARG A 189 5.32 -15.94 4.21
C ARG A 189 5.31 -16.48 5.63
N ASN A 190 6.22 -16.00 6.46
CA ASN A 190 6.26 -16.19 7.90
C ASN A 190 7.13 -15.08 8.53
N ALA A 191 7.01 -14.87 9.84
CA ALA A 191 7.68 -13.77 10.54
C ALA A 191 9.23 -13.88 10.47
N GLU A 192 9.80 -15.08 10.48
CA GLU A 192 11.26 -15.27 10.40
C GLU A 192 11.80 -14.89 9.02
N GLU A 193 11.12 -15.32 7.94
CA GLU A 193 11.51 -14.97 6.57
C GLU A 193 11.33 -13.48 6.31
N ASP A 194 10.26 -12.88 6.81
CA ASP A 194 10.01 -11.44 6.67
C ASP A 194 11.08 -10.62 7.40
N THR A 195 11.47 -11.03 8.62
CA THR A 195 12.58 -10.41 9.36
C THR A 195 13.89 -10.53 8.57
N ARG A 196 14.24 -11.73 8.11
CA ARG A 196 15.45 -11.95 7.31
C ARG A 196 15.50 -11.07 6.06
N ARG A 197 14.40 -10.97 5.32
CA ARG A 197 14.30 -10.13 4.11
C ARG A 197 14.39 -8.64 4.42
N THR A 198 13.82 -8.21 5.54
CA THR A 198 13.94 -6.82 6.02
C THR A 198 15.40 -6.50 6.34
N ASP A 199 16.11 -7.38 7.06
CA ASP A 199 17.53 -7.21 7.41
C ASP A 199 18.44 -7.22 6.17
N GLU A 200 18.18 -8.14 5.22
CA GLU A 200 18.91 -8.18 3.94
C GLU A 200 18.70 -6.90 3.13
N CYS A 201 17.47 -6.39 3.09
CA CYS A 201 17.15 -5.14 2.41
C CYS A 201 17.84 -3.96 3.08
N LEU A 202 17.77 -3.85 4.41
CA LEU A 202 18.47 -2.79 5.17
C LEU A 202 19.97 -2.83 4.89
N ARG A 203 20.59 -4.01 4.98
CA ARG A 203 22.01 -4.17 4.69
C ARG A 203 22.35 -3.71 3.28
N SER A 204 21.55 -4.10 2.27
CA SER A 204 21.75 -3.69 0.89
C SER A 204 21.69 -2.17 0.66
N VAL A 205 20.94 -1.46 1.50
CA VAL A 205 20.89 0.01 1.50
C VAL A 205 22.12 0.61 2.15
N LEU A 206 22.51 0.08 3.32
CA LEU A 206 23.66 0.60 4.09
C LEU A 206 25.01 0.37 3.41
N GLU A 207 25.14 -0.68 2.60
CA GLU A 207 26.36 -1.04 1.87
C GLU A 207 26.53 -0.30 0.53
N ARG A 208 25.64 0.62 0.18
CA ARG A 208 25.80 1.43 -1.04
C ARG A 208 27.00 2.38 -0.93
N ASP A 209 27.64 2.63 -2.06
CA ASP A 209 28.85 3.46 -2.12
C ASP A 209 28.63 4.86 -1.54
N ASN A 210 29.48 5.23 -0.58
CA ASN A 210 29.49 6.50 0.14
C ASN A 210 28.25 6.79 1.02
N TRP A 211 27.29 5.87 1.17
CA TRP A 211 26.08 6.12 1.96
C TRP A 211 26.36 6.24 3.47
N GLN A 212 27.50 5.75 3.97
CA GLN A 212 27.98 6.04 5.32
C GLN A 212 28.16 7.54 5.60
N LEU A 213 28.17 8.39 4.57
CA LEU A 213 28.27 9.85 4.70
C LEU A 213 26.91 10.52 4.95
N LEU A 214 25.78 9.83 4.66
CA LEU A 214 24.42 10.34 4.88
C LEU A 214 24.12 10.49 6.36
N ASP A 215 23.44 11.56 6.75
CA ASP A 215 22.95 11.76 8.10
C ASP A 215 21.97 10.67 8.52
N ALA A 216 21.10 10.22 7.63
CA ALA A 216 20.20 9.10 7.86
C ALA A 216 20.95 7.81 8.29
N VAL A 217 22.12 7.54 7.70
CA VAL A 217 22.93 6.35 8.04
C VAL A 217 23.68 6.55 9.33
N LYS A 218 24.31 7.71 9.53
CA LYS A 218 25.07 8.04 10.76
C LYS A 218 24.20 8.00 12.02
N GLU A 219 22.94 8.42 11.87
CA GLU A 219 21.97 8.50 12.97
C GLU A 219 21.10 7.24 13.09
N ASN A 220 21.37 6.18 12.31
CA ASN A 220 20.56 4.95 12.24
C ASN A 220 19.09 5.20 11.93
N ARG A 221 18.82 6.12 11.02
CA ARG A 221 17.47 6.52 10.58
C ARG A 221 17.16 6.06 9.15
N VAL A 222 17.61 4.85 8.82
CA VAL A 222 17.25 4.11 7.60
C VAL A 222 16.21 3.06 7.97
N TYR A 223 15.04 3.13 7.36
CA TYR A 223 13.90 2.31 7.71
C TYR A 223 13.40 1.49 6.51
N ILE A 224 12.97 0.27 6.78
CA ILE A 224 12.39 -0.62 5.78
C ILE A 224 10.90 -0.73 6.04
N LEU A 225 10.07 -0.26 5.10
CA LEU A 225 8.61 -0.23 5.22
C LEU A 225 7.98 -1.27 4.29
N ASP A 226 7.17 -2.17 4.85
CA ASP A 226 6.38 -3.10 4.04
C ASP A 226 5.34 -2.34 3.21
N SER A 227 5.35 -2.54 1.89
CA SER A 227 4.40 -1.91 0.98
C SER A 227 2.95 -2.32 1.22
N ASP A 228 2.71 -3.48 1.84
CA ASP A 228 1.36 -3.94 2.19
C ASP A 228 0.68 -3.07 3.26
N ILE A 229 1.47 -2.36 4.08
CA ILE A 229 0.97 -1.38 5.05
C ILE A 229 1.26 0.08 4.66
N ALA A 230 2.01 0.29 3.57
CA ALA A 230 2.32 1.63 3.06
C ALA A 230 1.31 2.14 2.04
N SER A 231 0.37 1.30 1.62
CA SER A 231 -0.59 1.63 0.57
C SER A 231 -1.93 0.91 0.76
N GLY A 232 -2.94 1.32 0.00
CA GLY A 232 -4.27 0.73 0.07
C GLY A 232 -4.96 0.91 1.42
N PRO A 233 -6.02 0.15 1.73
CA PRO A 233 -6.82 0.32 2.95
C PRO A 233 -6.08 0.11 4.28
N ARG A 234 -4.82 -0.33 4.24
CA ARG A 234 -3.99 -0.52 5.44
C ARG A 234 -2.96 0.60 5.66
N TYR A 235 -2.93 1.61 4.81
CA TYR A 235 -1.93 2.68 4.85
C TYR A 235 -1.83 3.38 6.22
N LEU A 236 -2.88 3.37 7.01
CA LEU A 236 -2.89 3.97 8.35
C LEU A 236 -1.92 3.28 9.32
N VAL A 237 -1.70 1.96 9.16
CA VAL A 237 -0.70 1.21 9.93
C VAL A 237 0.69 1.71 9.57
N GLY A 238 0.99 1.82 8.27
CA GLY A 238 2.26 2.38 7.78
C GLY A 238 2.46 3.84 8.15
N LEU A 239 1.38 4.64 8.18
CA LEU A 239 1.42 6.03 8.66
C LEU A 239 1.87 6.12 10.12
N ALA A 240 1.33 5.27 10.99
CA ALA A 240 1.72 5.24 12.40
C ALA A 240 3.16 4.79 12.59
N GLU A 241 3.63 3.79 11.82
CA GLU A 241 5.04 3.38 11.84
C GLU A 241 5.98 4.48 11.40
N LEU A 242 5.69 5.12 10.26
CA LEU A 242 6.49 6.24 9.77
C LEU A 242 6.52 7.39 10.78
N ALA A 243 5.38 7.78 11.34
CA ALA A 243 5.34 8.84 12.32
C ALA A 243 6.16 8.50 13.57
N ALA A 244 6.14 7.24 14.05
CA ALA A 244 6.95 6.80 15.17
C ALA A 244 8.45 6.81 14.85
N TRP A 245 8.86 6.46 13.64
CA TRP A 245 10.26 6.50 13.20
C TRP A 245 10.78 7.93 13.01
N LEU A 246 9.93 8.79 12.44
CA LEU A 246 10.29 10.19 12.20
C LEU A 246 10.37 11.00 13.49
N TYR A 247 9.56 10.64 14.49
CA TYR A 247 9.42 11.34 15.77
C TYR A 247 9.57 10.39 16.96
N PRO A 248 10.77 9.85 17.22
CA PRO A 248 10.98 8.79 18.22
C PRO A 248 10.67 9.23 19.66
N ASN A 249 10.63 10.54 19.92
CA ASN A 249 10.30 11.10 21.23
C ASN A 249 8.82 11.50 21.37
N ALA A 250 8.01 11.36 20.32
CA ALA A 250 6.59 11.64 20.36
C ALA A 250 5.79 10.40 20.80
N SER A 251 4.67 10.61 21.47
CA SER A 251 3.76 9.52 21.86
C SER A 251 2.84 9.12 20.72
N VAL A 252 3.44 8.65 19.62
CA VAL A 252 2.67 8.20 18.45
C VAL A 252 1.88 6.94 18.79
N PRO A 253 0.59 6.83 18.38
CA PRO A 253 -0.19 5.61 18.53
C PRO A 253 0.51 4.39 17.91
N SER A 254 0.44 3.25 18.61
CA SER A 254 1.08 2.00 18.14
C SER A 254 0.46 1.50 16.84
N SER A 255 1.30 1.27 15.82
CA SER A 255 0.91 0.65 14.55
C SER A 255 0.30 -0.74 14.77
N LYS A 256 0.81 -1.51 15.73
CA LYS A 256 0.28 -2.82 16.12
C LYS A 256 -1.17 -2.71 16.61
N ARG A 257 -1.47 -1.76 17.50
CA ARG A 257 -2.84 -1.53 17.97
C ARG A 257 -3.79 -1.15 16.85
N ILE A 258 -3.34 -0.26 15.95
CA ILE A 258 -4.12 0.16 14.78
C ILE A 258 -4.40 -1.05 13.88
N HIS A 259 -3.39 -1.90 13.67
CA HIS A 259 -3.53 -3.12 12.87
C HIS A 259 -4.50 -4.12 13.51
N GLU A 260 -4.42 -4.34 14.83
CA GLU A 260 -5.34 -5.21 15.56
C GLU A 260 -6.79 -4.72 15.48
N GLU A 261 -7.03 -3.40 15.64
CA GLU A 261 -8.37 -2.83 15.46
C GLU A 261 -8.86 -3.00 14.03
N TRP A 262 -7.99 -2.79 13.02
CA TRP A 262 -8.33 -2.98 11.61
C TRP A 262 -8.70 -4.44 11.31
N ALA A 263 -7.90 -5.40 11.77
CA ALA A 263 -8.09 -6.82 11.51
C ALA A 263 -9.38 -7.38 12.17
N ASN A 264 -9.75 -6.83 13.33
CA ASN A 264 -10.94 -7.25 14.08
C ASN A 264 -12.19 -6.42 13.77
N ALA A 265 -12.09 -5.44 12.88
CA ALA A 265 -13.21 -4.54 12.62
C ALA A 265 -14.34 -5.21 11.83
N ALA A 266 -15.58 -4.80 12.11
CA ALA A 266 -16.78 -5.32 11.44
C ALA A 266 -16.83 -5.09 9.93
N TRP A 267 -16.03 -4.15 9.40
CA TRP A 267 -15.88 -3.93 7.96
C TRP A 267 -14.91 -4.91 7.28
N MET A 268 -14.17 -5.74 8.08
CA MET A 268 -13.19 -6.72 7.59
C MET A 268 -13.44 -8.15 8.11
N PRO A 269 -14.68 -8.66 8.09
CA PRO A 269 -15.01 -9.94 8.74
C PRO A 269 -14.31 -11.16 8.13
N MET A 270 -13.67 -11.01 7.00
CA MET A 270 -13.01 -12.10 6.25
C MET A 270 -11.48 -12.05 6.29
N TYR A 271 -10.91 -11.02 6.87
CA TYR A 271 -9.47 -10.98 7.02
C TYR A 271 -9.05 -11.98 8.09
N LYS A 272 -8.33 -13.01 7.67
CA LYS A 272 -7.65 -13.94 8.59
C LYS A 272 -6.17 -13.59 8.55
N GLU A 273 -5.64 -13.19 9.69
CA GLU A 273 -4.19 -13.08 9.84
C GLU A 273 -3.58 -14.47 9.65
N ASN A 274 -2.52 -14.54 8.87
CA ASN A 274 -1.80 -15.80 8.66
C ASN A 274 -0.93 -16.00 9.92
N ASP A 275 -1.51 -16.60 10.96
CA ASP A 275 -0.82 -17.00 12.19
C ASP A 275 0.16 -18.12 11.85
N GLY A 276 1.20 -17.92 11.05
CA GLY A 276 2.31 -18.84 10.80
C GLY A 276 2.13 -20.33 11.19
N GLY A 277 0.88 -20.82 11.11
CA GLY A 277 0.49 -22.16 11.47
C GLY A 277 1.15 -23.14 10.51
N GLN A 278 2.01 -23.94 11.05
CA GLN A 278 2.59 -25.15 10.50
C GLN A 278 1.46 -26.02 9.91
N ASP A 279 1.52 -26.27 8.59
CA ASP A 279 1.08 -27.48 7.95
C ASP A 279 2.10 -27.87 6.87
#